data_21c1053207fe160e332a1e8508da16bc
#
_entry.id   21c1053207fe160e332a1e8508da16bc
#
_cell.length_a   1.000
_cell.length_b   1.000
_cell.length_c   1.000
_cell.angle_alpha   90.00
_cell.angle_beta   90.00
_cell.angle_gamma   90.00
#
_symmetry.space_group_name_H-M   'P 1'
#
loop_
_entity.id
_entity.type
_entity.pdbx_description
1 polymer ?
#
loop_
_entity_poly.entity_id
_entity_poly.type
_entity_poly.pdbx_seq_one_letter_code
_entity_poly.pdbx_strand_id
1 'polypeptide(L)'
;MQLRPFTYVFLTVLIFVVAPPASGQALDISSGGLPTITGALNGSVTGNADVTGDLIVTINFGEVSPLNTNAVVKVIVPIGLRSNQPYQVAVSMSGLTNANSEALQASDVGFGIQNLRKLGGAGETCTQSTHVIRSPFNNDPAISAIISGSGRVAYPSSLASLSGPTVILSGPKLSKNNNAKRQPSDGWVFDAVFVLTPQFFVSGVSSATLIFTISPGPNVPC
;
A
#
# COMPACT_ATOMS: atom_id res chain seq x y z
N MET A 1 84.25 -2.69 6.60
CA MET A 1 83.16 -2.08 7.35
C MET A 1 81.83 -2.37 6.58
N GLN A 2 81.11 -3.44 6.96
CA GLN A 2 79.96 -3.88 6.26
C GLN A 2 78.71 -3.43 7.04
N LEU A 3 77.89 -2.55 6.41
CA LEU A 3 76.57 -2.19 6.93
C LEU A 3 75.56 -3.30 6.60
N ARG A 4 74.93 -3.84 7.62
CA ARG A 4 73.78 -4.77 7.48
C ARG A 4 72.46 -3.97 7.35
N PRO A 5 71.56 -4.29 6.39
CA PRO A 5 70.25 -3.65 6.31
C PRO A 5 69.31 -4.23 7.40
N PHE A 6 68.70 -3.32 8.15
CA PHE A 6 67.60 -3.64 9.06
C PHE A 6 66.32 -3.76 8.26
N THR A 7 65.74 -4.96 8.23
CA THR A 7 64.42 -5.21 7.61
C THR A 7 63.35 -4.95 8.66
N TYR A 8 62.61 -3.87 8.50
CA TYR A 8 61.42 -3.61 9.31
C TYR A 8 60.25 -4.42 8.75
N VAL A 9 59.79 -5.40 9.53
CA VAL A 9 58.54 -6.14 9.28
C VAL A 9 57.40 -5.31 9.84
N PHE A 10 56.61 -4.69 8.96
CA PHE A 10 55.33 -4.05 9.34
C PHE A 10 54.26 -5.13 9.54
N LEU A 11 53.92 -5.41 10.80
CA LEU A 11 52.78 -6.27 11.16
C LEU A 11 51.49 -5.46 11.04
N THR A 12 50.79 -5.59 9.90
CA THR A 12 49.46 -4.98 9.70
C THR A 12 48.44 -5.81 10.46
N VAL A 13 47.99 -5.33 11.63
CA VAL A 13 46.87 -5.91 12.36
C VAL A 13 45.58 -5.51 11.69
N LEU A 14 44.97 -6.44 10.97
CA LEU A 14 43.68 -6.26 10.35
C LEU A 14 42.60 -6.42 11.45
N ILE A 15 42.10 -5.31 11.97
CA ILE A 15 40.99 -5.31 12.92
C ILE A 15 39.70 -5.56 12.12
N PHE A 16 39.17 -6.77 12.15
CA PHE A 16 37.82 -7.06 11.71
C PHE A 16 36.83 -6.44 12.71
N VAL A 17 36.29 -5.29 12.37
CA VAL A 17 35.12 -4.76 13.05
C VAL A 17 33.95 -5.64 12.60
N VAL A 18 33.60 -6.64 13.41
CA VAL A 18 32.34 -7.37 13.26
C VAL A 18 31.24 -6.38 13.62
N ALA A 19 30.63 -5.78 12.60
CA ALA A 19 29.41 -5.01 12.82
C ALA A 19 28.36 -5.95 13.43
N PRO A 20 27.72 -5.57 14.55
CA PRO A 20 26.64 -6.36 15.09
C PRO A 20 25.59 -6.53 13.97
N PRO A 21 24.97 -7.72 13.84
CA PRO A 21 23.90 -7.89 12.88
C PRO A 21 22.86 -6.81 13.20
N ALA A 22 22.62 -5.91 12.25
CA ALA A 22 21.54 -4.97 12.35
C ALA A 22 20.29 -5.81 12.64
N SER A 23 19.72 -5.66 13.84
CA SER A 23 18.45 -6.28 14.21
C SER A 23 17.44 -5.67 13.24
N GLY A 24 17.17 -6.38 12.15
CA GLY A 24 16.40 -5.89 11.02
C GLY A 24 15.04 -5.45 11.53
N GLN A 25 14.76 -4.18 11.35
CA GLN A 25 13.43 -3.63 11.56
C GLN A 25 12.50 -4.36 10.60
N ALA A 26 11.66 -5.21 11.15
CA ALA A 26 10.73 -5.97 10.34
C ALA A 26 9.49 -5.08 10.09
N LEU A 27 9.50 -4.41 8.96
CA LEU A 27 8.34 -3.81 8.33
C LEU A 27 7.96 -4.71 7.16
N ASP A 28 6.71 -5.11 7.08
CA ASP A 28 6.23 -5.99 6.03
C ASP A 28 4.82 -5.54 5.58
N ILE A 29 4.67 -5.41 4.29
CA ILE A 29 3.39 -5.15 3.64
C ILE A 29 3.17 -6.21 2.56
N SER A 30 2.00 -6.83 2.57
CA SER A 30 1.71 -7.99 1.72
C SER A 30 0.22 -8.09 1.42
N SER A 31 -0.16 -9.04 0.60
CA SER A 31 -1.59 -9.36 0.42
C SER A 31 -2.18 -9.83 1.74
N GLY A 32 -3.25 -9.18 2.18
CA GLY A 32 -4.00 -9.52 3.40
C GLY A 32 -5.13 -10.52 3.17
N GLY A 33 -5.37 -10.92 1.93
CA GLY A 33 -6.44 -11.83 1.55
C GLY A 33 -6.74 -11.77 0.05
N LEU A 34 -7.77 -12.49 -0.37
CA LEU A 34 -8.21 -12.46 -1.76
C LEU A 34 -8.92 -11.13 -2.06
N PRO A 35 -8.52 -10.43 -3.11
CA PRO A 35 -9.25 -9.24 -3.56
C PRO A 35 -10.61 -9.62 -4.12
N THR A 36 -11.55 -8.71 -4.02
CA THR A 36 -12.89 -8.85 -4.63
C THR A 36 -13.13 -7.73 -5.62
N ILE A 37 -13.79 -8.05 -6.72
CA ILE A 37 -14.23 -7.10 -7.71
C ILE A 37 -15.70 -7.36 -8.03
N THR A 38 -16.48 -6.31 -8.04
CA THR A 38 -17.92 -6.36 -8.34
C THR A 38 -18.28 -5.31 -9.36
N GLY A 39 -19.30 -5.56 -10.17
CA GLY A 39 -19.77 -4.63 -11.19
C GLY A 39 -18.92 -4.54 -12.46
N ALA A 40 -17.82 -5.28 -12.56
CA ALA A 40 -16.94 -5.29 -13.72
C ALA A 40 -17.15 -6.55 -14.57
N LEU A 41 -17.06 -6.40 -15.88
CA LEU A 41 -16.93 -7.50 -16.83
C LEU A 41 -15.45 -7.73 -17.09
N ASN A 42 -14.96 -8.96 -16.86
CA ASN A 42 -13.56 -9.35 -17.08
C ASN A 42 -12.53 -8.53 -16.26
N GLY A 43 -12.94 -7.97 -15.14
CA GLY A 43 -12.03 -7.29 -14.23
C GLY A 43 -11.15 -8.27 -13.47
N SER A 44 -9.95 -7.84 -13.10
CA SER A 44 -9.01 -8.64 -12.30
C SER A 44 -8.15 -7.76 -11.40
N VAL A 45 -7.64 -8.36 -10.33
CA VAL A 45 -6.68 -7.73 -9.42
C VAL A 45 -5.52 -8.68 -9.22
N THR A 46 -4.32 -8.17 -9.38
CA THR A 46 -3.08 -8.87 -9.04
C THR A 46 -2.28 -8.08 -8.02
N GLY A 47 -1.73 -8.76 -7.02
CA GLY A 47 -0.87 -8.15 -6.01
C GLY A 47 0.41 -8.97 -5.90
N ASN A 48 1.55 -8.34 -6.10
CA ASN A 48 2.87 -8.95 -5.99
C ASN A 48 3.75 -8.13 -5.05
N ALA A 49 4.44 -8.80 -4.13
CA ALA A 49 5.53 -8.17 -3.39
C ALA A 49 6.71 -7.95 -4.34
N ASP A 50 7.27 -6.78 -4.28
CA ASP A 50 8.47 -6.43 -5.02
C ASP A 50 9.73 -6.85 -4.22
N VAL A 51 10.90 -6.79 -4.86
CA VAL A 51 12.20 -7.10 -4.26
C VAL A 51 12.62 -6.09 -3.19
N THR A 52 12.04 -4.90 -3.18
CA THR A 52 12.25 -3.84 -2.17
C THR A 52 11.38 -4.02 -0.94
N GLY A 53 10.43 -4.94 -0.97
CA GLY A 53 9.46 -5.18 0.10
C GLY A 53 8.19 -4.34 -0.01
N ASP A 54 7.99 -3.65 -1.13
CA ASP A 54 6.76 -2.94 -1.45
C ASP A 54 5.71 -3.91 -2.01
N LEU A 55 4.43 -3.57 -1.86
CA LEU A 55 3.33 -4.30 -2.47
C LEU A 55 2.86 -3.58 -3.72
N ILE A 56 3.05 -4.19 -4.87
CA ILE A 56 2.54 -3.69 -6.15
C ILE A 56 1.17 -4.31 -6.41
N VAL A 57 0.16 -3.47 -6.56
CA VAL A 57 -1.21 -3.87 -6.85
C VAL A 57 -1.59 -3.34 -8.22
N THR A 58 -1.92 -4.23 -9.14
CA THR A 58 -2.46 -3.87 -10.47
C THR A 58 -3.93 -4.25 -10.52
N ILE A 59 -4.77 -3.26 -10.81
CA ILE A 59 -6.21 -3.40 -10.93
C ILE A 59 -6.57 -3.21 -12.41
N ASN A 60 -7.16 -4.23 -12.98
CA ASN A 60 -7.85 -4.14 -14.26
C ASN A 60 -9.34 -3.95 -13.97
N PHE A 61 -9.89 -2.78 -14.29
CA PHE A 61 -11.31 -2.47 -14.06
C PHE A 61 -12.25 -3.20 -15.03
N GLY A 62 -11.70 -3.94 -15.98
CA GLY A 62 -12.48 -4.63 -17.01
C GLY A 62 -13.06 -3.66 -18.05
N GLU A 63 -14.10 -4.12 -18.71
CA GLU A 63 -14.83 -3.28 -19.67
C GLU A 63 -15.74 -2.31 -18.92
N VAL A 64 -15.40 -1.04 -18.96
CA VAL A 64 -16.23 0.04 -18.45
C VAL A 64 -17.02 0.63 -19.61
N SER A 65 -18.33 0.49 -19.57
CA SER A 65 -19.23 0.99 -20.63
C SER A 65 -20.29 1.91 -20.04
N PRO A 66 -20.54 3.06 -20.67
CA PRO A 66 -21.64 3.95 -20.25
C PRO A 66 -23.03 3.31 -20.41
N LEU A 67 -23.13 2.24 -21.20
CA LEU A 67 -24.38 1.51 -21.39
C LEU A 67 -24.70 0.58 -20.18
N ASN A 68 -23.71 0.27 -19.37
CA ASN A 68 -23.87 -0.51 -18.15
C ASN A 68 -24.08 0.42 -16.94
N THR A 69 -25.11 1.22 -16.98
CA THR A 69 -25.37 2.31 -16.03
C THR A 69 -25.71 1.88 -14.62
N ASN A 70 -25.93 0.59 -14.37
CA ASN A 70 -26.41 0.08 -13.09
C ASN A 70 -25.32 -0.56 -12.22
N ALA A 71 -24.13 -0.69 -12.69
CA ALA A 71 -23.08 -1.39 -11.99
C ALA A 71 -21.90 -0.46 -11.67
N VAL A 72 -21.89 0.07 -10.46
CA VAL A 72 -20.67 0.67 -9.90
C VAL A 72 -19.62 -0.43 -9.78
N VAL A 73 -18.49 -0.23 -10.41
CA VAL A 73 -17.33 -1.14 -10.24
C VAL A 73 -16.72 -0.84 -8.88
N LYS A 74 -16.73 -1.82 -7.99
CA LYS A 74 -16.08 -1.74 -6.68
C LYS A 74 -15.03 -2.83 -6.56
N VAL A 75 -13.82 -2.42 -6.25
CA VAL A 75 -12.67 -3.30 -6.03
C VAL A 75 -12.24 -3.15 -4.59
N ILE A 76 -12.09 -4.26 -3.89
CA ILE A 76 -11.58 -4.31 -2.52
C ILE A 76 -10.32 -5.16 -2.51
N VAL A 77 -9.23 -4.57 -2.05
CA VAL A 77 -7.93 -5.24 -1.93
C VAL A 77 -7.52 -5.28 -0.47
N PRO A 78 -7.61 -6.45 0.18
CA PRO A 78 -7.12 -6.60 1.55
C PRO A 78 -5.59 -6.51 1.58
N ILE A 79 -5.05 -5.60 2.40
CA ILE A 79 -3.61 -5.37 2.55
C ILE A 79 -3.18 -5.69 3.96
N GLY A 80 -2.26 -6.62 4.10
CA GLY A 80 -1.69 -7.07 5.36
C GLY A 80 -0.48 -6.24 5.78
N LEU A 81 -0.42 -5.93 7.06
CA LEU A 81 0.65 -5.14 7.68
C LEU A 81 1.27 -5.91 8.85
N ARG A 82 2.59 -5.85 8.95
CA ARG A 82 3.35 -6.29 10.14
C ARG A 82 4.42 -5.27 10.45
N SER A 83 4.59 -4.97 11.74
CA SER A 83 5.62 -4.03 12.16
C SER A 83 6.08 -4.31 13.58
N ASN A 84 7.40 -4.27 13.80
CA ASN A 84 8.01 -4.30 15.13
C ASN A 84 8.33 -2.90 15.68
N GLN A 85 7.89 -1.86 15.01
CA GLN A 85 8.05 -0.44 15.38
C GLN A 85 6.85 0.38 14.91
N PRO A 86 6.68 1.62 15.33
CA PRO A 86 5.69 2.52 14.76
C PRO A 86 5.89 2.65 13.25
N TYR A 87 4.80 2.67 12.51
CA TYR A 87 4.84 2.59 11.06
C TYR A 87 3.92 3.62 10.39
N GLN A 88 4.19 3.84 9.13
CA GLN A 88 3.28 4.50 8.19
C GLN A 88 3.23 3.74 6.86
N VAL A 89 2.08 3.80 6.23
CA VAL A 89 1.86 3.26 4.88
C VAL A 89 1.64 4.43 3.95
N ALA A 90 2.43 4.48 2.90
CA ALA A 90 2.24 5.38 1.78
C ALA A 90 1.79 4.59 0.56
N VAL A 91 1.04 5.26 -0.30
CA VAL A 91 0.65 4.72 -1.61
C VAL A 91 0.96 5.72 -2.70
N SER A 92 1.41 5.23 -3.84
CA SER A 92 1.58 6.02 -5.06
C SER A 92 1.00 5.27 -6.25
N MET A 93 0.44 6.00 -7.19
CA MET A 93 0.04 5.46 -8.48
C MET A 93 1.25 5.49 -9.41
N SER A 94 1.66 4.33 -9.92
CA SER A 94 2.78 4.22 -10.86
C SER A 94 2.34 4.27 -12.33
N GLY A 95 1.05 4.04 -12.60
CA GLY A 95 0.52 4.09 -13.95
C GLY A 95 -1.00 3.96 -14.00
N LEU A 96 -1.58 4.65 -14.97
CA LEU A 96 -2.96 4.46 -15.40
C LEU A 96 -2.93 4.28 -16.92
N THR A 97 -3.39 3.14 -17.40
CA THR A 97 -3.39 2.82 -18.83
C THR A 97 -4.81 2.76 -19.33
N ASN A 98 -5.00 3.37 -20.48
CA ASN A 98 -6.29 3.45 -21.16
C ASN A 98 -6.09 3.19 -22.65
N ALA A 99 -7.07 2.56 -23.25
CA ALA A 99 -7.02 2.26 -24.68
C ALA A 99 -7.28 3.48 -25.59
N ASN A 100 -7.88 4.57 -25.05
CA ASN A 100 -8.29 5.75 -25.82
C ASN A 100 -7.98 7.07 -25.07
N SER A 101 -7.79 8.17 -25.79
CA SER A 101 -7.44 9.48 -25.24
C SER A 101 -8.55 10.18 -24.44
N GLU A 102 -9.81 9.80 -24.64
CA GLU A 102 -10.96 10.29 -23.85
C GLU A 102 -11.28 9.38 -22.67
N ALA A 103 -10.33 8.62 -22.28
CA ALA A 103 -10.43 7.53 -21.36
C ALA A 103 -10.46 8.01 -19.90
N LEU A 104 -10.69 7.04 -19.03
CA LEU A 104 -10.66 7.12 -17.58
C LEU A 104 -9.48 7.94 -17.08
N GLN A 105 -9.77 8.98 -16.32
CA GLN A 105 -8.77 9.78 -15.63
C GLN A 105 -8.57 9.27 -14.21
N ALA A 106 -7.45 9.56 -13.60
CA ALA A 106 -7.18 9.20 -12.21
C ALA A 106 -8.22 9.79 -11.23
N SER A 107 -8.81 10.94 -11.57
CA SER A 107 -9.90 11.56 -10.80
C SER A 107 -11.23 10.80 -10.85
N ASP A 108 -11.41 9.94 -11.84
CA ASP A 108 -12.66 9.18 -12.04
C ASP A 108 -12.71 7.90 -11.20
N VAL A 109 -11.60 7.54 -10.57
CA VAL A 109 -11.50 6.38 -9.67
C VAL A 109 -11.39 6.85 -8.24
N GLY A 110 -12.43 6.63 -7.46
CA GLY A 110 -12.43 6.88 -6.03
C GLY A 110 -11.51 5.90 -5.30
N PHE A 111 -10.84 6.38 -4.27
CA PHE A 111 -9.97 5.60 -3.42
C PHE A 111 -10.25 5.89 -1.94
N GLY A 112 -10.29 4.85 -1.12
CA GLY A 112 -10.43 4.97 0.33
C GLY A 112 -9.92 3.73 1.06
N ILE A 113 -9.85 3.85 2.38
CA ILE A 113 -9.42 2.77 3.27
C ILE A 113 -10.56 2.45 4.22
N GLN A 114 -10.82 1.17 4.40
CA GLN A 114 -11.85 0.67 5.30
C GLN A 114 -11.38 -0.56 6.07
N ASN A 115 -12.19 -0.94 7.01
CA ASN A 115 -12.15 -2.27 7.63
C ASN A 115 -10.80 -2.63 8.25
N LEU A 116 -10.17 -1.67 8.92
CA LEU A 116 -8.92 -1.92 9.63
C LEU A 116 -9.18 -2.91 10.77
N ARG A 117 -8.54 -4.08 10.72
CA ARG A 117 -8.80 -5.21 11.61
C ARG A 117 -7.55 -6.03 11.89
N LYS A 118 -7.58 -6.73 13.00
CA LYS A 118 -6.58 -7.72 13.38
C LYS A 118 -6.61 -8.96 12.51
N LEU A 119 -5.45 -9.55 12.27
CA LEU A 119 -5.31 -10.88 11.63
C LEU A 119 -5.46 -12.04 12.60
N GLY A 120 -5.35 -11.84 13.89
CA GLY A 120 -5.40 -12.91 14.87
C GLY A 120 -5.72 -12.45 16.28
N GLY A 121 -5.78 -13.41 17.24
CA GLY A 121 -6.40 -13.16 18.52
C GLY A 121 -5.50 -12.83 19.70
N ALA A 122 -4.22 -13.13 19.68
CA ALA A 122 -3.39 -13.01 20.89
C ALA A 122 -2.01 -12.47 20.57
N GLY A 123 -1.62 -11.41 21.18
CA GLY A 123 -0.26 -10.89 21.07
C GLY A 123 -0.15 -9.39 20.90
N GLU A 124 -1.22 -8.77 20.53
CA GLU A 124 -1.30 -7.34 20.29
C GLU A 124 -1.59 -6.50 21.52
N THR A 125 -0.87 -5.40 21.64
CA THR A 125 -1.10 -4.43 22.70
C THR A 125 -1.99 -3.28 22.27
N CYS A 126 -2.11 -3.04 20.95
CA CYS A 126 -2.79 -1.88 20.40
C CYS A 126 -4.17 -2.21 19.89
N THR A 127 -5.07 -1.25 19.94
CA THR A 127 -6.44 -1.35 19.42
C THR A 127 -6.58 -0.64 18.08
N GLN A 128 -7.67 -0.90 17.37
CA GLN A 128 -7.97 -0.21 16.11
C GLN A 128 -7.95 1.32 16.25
N SER A 129 -8.39 1.86 17.39
CA SER A 129 -8.45 3.28 17.64
C SER A 129 -7.09 3.98 17.73
N THR A 130 -6.00 3.23 17.90
CA THR A 130 -4.64 3.79 17.89
C THR A 130 -4.06 3.98 16.50
N HIS A 131 -4.74 3.47 15.47
CA HIS A 131 -4.35 3.64 14.08
C HIS A 131 -5.02 4.88 13.50
N VAL A 132 -4.29 5.64 12.72
CA VAL A 132 -4.78 6.88 12.11
C VAL A 132 -4.83 6.72 10.60
N ILE A 133 -6.03 6.58 10.07
CA ILE A 133 -6.28 6.70 8.63
C ILE A 133 -6.32 8.19 8.29
N ARG A 134 -5.51 8.62 7.35
CA ARG A 134 -5.40 10.02 6.96
C ARG A 134 -6.60 10.46 6.13
N SER A 135 -7.16 11.63 6.47
CA SER A 135 -8.15 12.29 5.60
C SER A 135 -7.48 12.73 4.28
N PRO A 136 -8.16 12.60 3.13
CA PRO A 136 -9.56 12.20 2.91
C PRO A 136 -9.77 10.69 2.71
N PHE A 137 -8.77 9.85 2.95
CA PHE A 137 -8.82 8.40 2.63
C PHE A 137 -9.63 7.56 3.62
N ASN A 138 -10.12 8.17 4.69
CA ASN A 138 -10.93 7.53 5.74
C ASN A 138 -12.42 7.42 5.41
N ASN A 139 -12.77 7.43 4.12
CA ASN A 139 -14.16 7.34 3.66
C ASN A 139 -14.41 6.12 2.76
N ASP A 140 -15.67 5.76 2.56
CA ASP A 140 -16.08 4.83 1.52
C ASP A 140 -16.32 5.60 0.21
N PRO A 141 -15.48 5.44 -0.80
CA PRO A 141 -15.67 6.15 -2.06
C PRO A 141 -16.97 5.77 -2.77
N ALA A 142 -17.56 4.60 -2.46
CA ALA A 142 -18.86 4.20 -3.03
C ALA A 142 -20.01 5.08 -2.55
N ILE A 143 -19.92 5.61 -1.32
CA ILE A 143 -20.97 6.42 -0.71
C ILE A 143 -20.70 7.91 -0.87
N SER A 144 -19.42 8.29 -0.98
CA SER A 144 -18.99 9.69 -1.00
C SER A 144 -18.85 10.29 -2.41
N ALA A 145 -19.31 9.57 -3.43
CA ALA A 145 -19.31 10.08 -4.80
C ALA A 145 -20.22 11.32 -4.94
N ILE A 146 -19.73 12.34 -5.62
CA ILE A 146 -20.44 13.59 -5.84
C ILE A 146 -20.60 13.78 -7.35
N ILE A 147 -21.81 14.15 -7.79
CA ILE A 147 -22.03 14.54 -9.19
C ILE A 147 -21.59 16.00 -9.35
N SER A 148 -20.59 16.24 -10.17
CA SER A 148 -20.13 17.58 -10.49
C SER A 148 -21.14 18.36 -11.32
N GLY A 149 -21.03 19.67 -11.39
CA GLY A 149 -21.89 20.51 -12.23
C GLY A 149 -21.81 20.19 -13.73
N SER A 150 -20.77 19.49 -14.19
CA SER A 150 -20.65 18.96 -15.55
C SER A 150 -21.32 17.58 -15.72
N GLY A 151 -21.97 17.04 -14.67
CA GLY A 151 -22.54 15.70 -14.66
C GLY A 151 -21.53 14.57 -14.46
N ARG A 152 -20.24 14.91 -14.29
CA ARG A 152 -19.19 13.93 -14.03
C ARG A 152 -19.19 13.53 -12.55
N VAL A 153 -19.01 12.25 -12.28
CA VAL A 153 -18.85 11.75 -10.91
C VAL A 153 -17.45 12.10 -10.42
N ALA A 154 -17.38 12.73 -9.27
CA ALA A 154 -16.14 13.07 -8.58
C ALA A 154 -16.12 12.41 -7.20
N TYR A 155 -14.93 12.19 -6.66
CA TYR A 155 -14.72 11.59 -5.35
C TYR A 155 -13.93 12.53 -4.46
N PRO A 156 -14.22 12.57 -3.13
CA PRO A 156 -13.42 13.35 -2.17
C PRO A 156 -11.95 12.95 -2.14
N SER A 157 -11.68 11.65 -2.38
CA SER A 157 -10.36 11.09 -2.62
C SER A 157 -10.39 10.19 -3.84
N SER A 158 -9.39 10.28 -4.68
CA SER A 158 -9.29 9.55 -5.95
C SER A 158 -7.85 9.16 -6.22
N LEU A 159 -7.62 8.38 -7.27
CA LEU A 159 -6.25 8.05 -7.72
C LEU A 159 -5.44 9.29 -8.09
N ALA A 160 -6.08 10.41 -8.47
CA ALA A 160 -5.37 11.67 -8.73
C ALA A 160 -4.66 12.21 -7.49
N SER A 161 -5.15 11.90 -6.30
CA SER A 161 -4.51 12.26 -5.02
C SER A 161 -3.25 11.45 -4.72
N LEU A 162 -2.94 10.43 -5.54
CA LEU A 162 -1.84 9.48 -5.37
C LEU A 162 -0.77 9.65 -6.45
N SER A 163 -0.64 10.82 -7.03
CA SER A 163 0.37 11.11 -8.07
C SER A 163 1.82 11.03 -7.57
N GLY A 164 2.01 10.98 -6.26
CA GLY A 164 3.28 10.73 -5.58
C GLY A 164 3.05 9.96 -4.28
N PRO A 165 4.11 9.54 -3.57
CA PRO A 165 3.98 8.82 -2.32
C PRO A 165 3.16 9.62 -1.31
N THR A 166 1.96 9.13 -1.00
CA THR A 166 0.99 9.78 -0.11
C THR A 166 0.74 8.90 1.09
N VAL A 167 1.00 9.41 2.29
CA VAL A 167 0.75 8.67 3.54
C VAL A 167 -0.75 8.57 3.77
N ILE A 168 -1.24 7.34 3.83
CA ILE A 168 -2.66 7.00 3.97
C ILE A 168 -3.03 6.48 5.36
N LEU A 169 -2.07 5.82 6.02
CA LEU A 169 -2.26 5.17 7.32
C LEU A 169 -1.00 5.31 8.16
N SER A 170 -1.14 5.51 9.45
CA SER A 170 -0.05 5.38 10.42
C SER A 170 -0.54 4.65 11.66
N GLY A 171 0.36 3.96 12.32
CA GLY A 171 0.02 3.18 13.49
C GLY A 171 1.18 2.88 14.41
N PRO A 172 0.88 2.32 15.58
CA PRO A 172 1.85 1.92 16.56
C PRO A 172 2.59 0.65 16.15
N LYS A 173 3.54 0.22 16.96
CA LYS A 173 4.14 -1.11 16.86
C LYS A 173 3.06 -2.20 16.96
N LEU A 174 3.05 -3.14 16.02
CA LEU A 174 2.04 -4.20 15.95
C LEU A 174 2.46 -5.46 16.71
N SER A 175 3.75 -5.80 16.76
CA SER A 175 4.25 -6.99 17.40
C SER A 175 4.75 -6.72 18.82
N LYS A 176 4.41 -7.59 19.76
CA LYS A 176 4.96 -7.59 21.14
C LYS A 176 6.45 -7.93 21.18
N ASN A 177 6.89 -8.80 20.30
CA ASN A 177 8.26 -9.27 20.26
C ASN A 177 9.08 -8.43 19.28
N ASN A 178 10.34 -8.15 19.64
CA ASN A 178 11.28 -7.48 18.73
C ASN A 178 11.57 -8.33 17.48
N ASN A 179 11.25 -9.62 17.53
CA ASN A 179 11.27 -10.52 16.39
C ASN A 179 9.86 -10.61 15.79
N ALA A 180 9.43 -9.62 15.05
CA ALA A 180 8.17 -9.61 14.30
C ALA A 180 8.06 -10.73 13.24
N LYS A 181 9.00 -11.66 13.27
CA LYS A 181 9.08 -12.74 12.31
C LYS A 181 7.93 -13.71 12.53
N ARG A 182 6.87 -13.54 11.71
CA ARG A 182 6.07 -14.66 11.23
C ARG A 182 5.02 -15.26 12.15
N GLN A 183 4.59 -14.55 13.17
CA GLN A 183 3.34 -14.94 13.80
C GLN A 183 2.18 -14.37 12.94
N PRO A 184 1.36 -15.19 12.31
CA PRO A 184 0.21 -14.71 11.55
C PRO A 184 -0.73 -13.83 12.37
N SER A 185 -0.68 -14.02 13.71
CA SER A 185 -1.49 -13.30 14.70
C SER A 185 -1.03 -11.87 14.99
N ASP A 186 0.20 -11.50 14.60
CA ASP A 186 0.77 -10.18 14.93
C ASP A 186 0.57 -9.15 13.82
N GLY A 187 -0.37 -9.39 12.92
CA GLY A 187 -0.64 -8.55 11.78
C GLY A 187 -1.98 -7.83 11.86
N TRP A 188 -2.08 -6.77 11.09
CA TRP A 188 -3.32 -6.06 10.80
C TRP A 188 -3.62 -6.13 9.31
N VAL A 189 -4.89 -5.96 8.97
CA VAL A 189 -5.36 -5.87 7.59
C VAL A 189 -6.23 -4.64 7.47
N PHE A 190 -6.06 -3.89 6.40
CA PHE A 190 -7.03 -2.92 5.95
C PHE A 190 -7.48 -3.23 4.52
N ASP A 191 -8.66 -2.77 4.17
CA ASP A 191 -9.19 -2.92 2.84
C ASP A 191 -8.95 -1.61 2.06
N ALA A 192 -8.12 -1.66 1.02
CA ALA A 192 -8.02 -0.60 0.03
C ALA A 192 -9.21 -0.73 -0.92
N VAL A 193 -10.06 0.30 -0.97
CA VAL A 193 -11.30 0.31 -1.73
C VAL A 193 -11.16 1.26 -2.91
N PHE A 194 -11.44 0.74 -4.10
CA PHE A 194 -11.47 1.50 -5.34
C PHE A 194 -12.86 1.44 -5.93
N VAL A 195 -13.33 2.58 -6.41
CA VAL A 195 -14.68 2.69 -6.95
C VAL A 195 -14.66 3.47 -8.26
N LEU A 196 -15.29 2.90 -9.25
CA LEU A 196 -15.51 3.53 -10.54
C LEU A 196 -17.01 3.53 -10.86
N THR A 197 -17.60 4.70 -10.92
CA THR A 197 -18.98 4.84 -11.37
C THR A 197 -19.00 4.95 -12.89
N PRO A 198 -19.80 4.13 -13.59
CA PRO A 198 -19.97 4.27 -15.03
C PRO A 198 -20.38 5.69 -15.41
N GLN A 199 -19.66 6.26 -16.34
CA GLN A 199 -19.88 7.59 -16.89
C GLN A 199 -19.78 7.50 -18.42
N PHE A 200 -19.96 8.61 -19.11
CA PHE A 200 -19.78 8.68 -20.56
C PHE A 200 -18.28 8.61 -20.93
N PHE A 201 -17.70 7.44 -20.74
CA PHE A 201 -16.37 7.11 -21.26
C PHE A 201 -16.51 6.40 -22.60
N VAL A 202 -15.46 6.49 -23.39
CA VAL A 202 -15.33 5.57 -24.52
C VAL A 202 -15.09 4.17 -23.96
N SER A 203 -15.85 3.18 -24.43
CA SER A 203 -15.70 1.78 -24.02
C SER A 203 -14.25 1.32 -24.21
N GLY A 204 -13.67 0.76 -23.21
CA GLY A 204 -12.29 0.29 -23.25
C GLY A 204 -11.88 -0.40 -21.96
N VAL A 205 -10.70 -1.02 -22.01
CA VAL A 205 -10.09 -1.65 -20.84
C VAL A 205 -9.15 -0.66 -20.17
N SER A 206 -9.36 -0.41 -18.90
CA SER A 206 -8.54 0.48 -18.10
C SER A 206 -7.90 -0.25 -16.94
N SER A 207 -6.63 0.02 -16.68
CA SER A 207 -5.93 -0.55 -15.54
C SER A 207 -5.10 0.49 -14.79
N ALA A 208 -5.02 0.34 -13.47
CA ALA A 208 -4.18 1.17 -12.61
C ALA A 208 -3.19 0.28 -11.85
N THR A 209 -1.96 0.75 -11.71
CA THR A 209 -0.94 0.12 -10.89
C THR A 209 -0.57 1.04 -9.75
N LEU A 210 -0.63 0.49 -8.53
CA LEU A 210 -0.33 1.19 -7.30
C LEU A 210 0.82 0.49 -6.58
N ILE A 211 1.64 1.28 -5.90
CA ILE A 211 2.73 0.81 -5.06
C ILE A 211 2.41 1.22 -3.62
N PHE A 212 2.26 0.24 -2.76
CA PHE A 212 2.08 0.42 -1.33
C PHE A 212 3.41 0.17 -0.63
N THR A 213 3.90 1.16 0.08
CA THR A 213 5.18 1.13 0.79
C THR A 213 4.92 1.27 2.28
N ILE A 214 5.57 0.44 3.10
CA ILE A 214 5.58 0.58 4.55
C ILE A 214 6.95 1.10 5.01
N SER A 215 6.94 2.10 5.87
CA SER A 215 8.16 2.72 6.41
C SER A 215 8.02 3.02 7.90
N PRO A 216 9.13 3.31 8.62
CA PRO A 216 9.04 3.83 9.98
C PRO A 216 8.14 5.05 10.04
N GLY A 217 7.23 5.06 11.00
CA GLY A 217 6.27 6.14 11.21
C GLY A 217 6.55 6.93 12.47
N PRO A 218 5.75 7.98 12.72
CA PRO A 218 5.80 8.71 13.98
C PRO A 218 5.46 7.77 15.14
N ASN A 219 6.02 8.07 16.31
CA ASN A 219 5.70 7.31 17.51
C ASN A 219 4.22 7.53 17.87
N VAL A 220 3.43 6.49 17.67
CA VAL A 220 2.02 6.45 18.09
C VAL A 220 1.95 5.56 19.32
N PRO A 221 1.59 6.07 20.48
CA PRO A 221 1.45 5.24 21.68
C PRO A 221 0.28 4.27 21.52
N CYS A 222 0.46 3.09 22.07
CA CYS A 222 -0.65 2.14 22.23
C CYS A 222 -1.56 2.52 23.38
#